data_aa35772db19fcaf8e387ba5506a24f8b
#
_entry.id   aa35772db19fcaf8e387ba5506a24f8b
#
_cell.length_a   1.000
_cell.length_b   1.000
_cell.length_c   1.000
_cell.angle_alpha   90.00
_cell.angle_beta   90.00
_cell.angle_gamma   90.00
#
_symmetry.space_group_name_H-M   'P 1'
#
loop_
_entity.id
_entity.type
_entity.pdbx_description
1 polymer ?
#
loop_
_entity_poly.entity_id
_entity_poly.type
_entity_poly.pdbx_seq_one_letter_code
_entity_poly.pdbx_strand_id
1 'polypeptide(L)'
;LLLSSFVFPAFAEEPLVGGWFANVENPTDIPQDVLDAFNAAMEGREGCVYKPVALLGSQVVAGMNYCLLCEKTLVVPDAQPSYALVYINDGINGEKQILKIEDIEFSAFETLDEE
;
A
#
# COMPACT_ATOMS: atom_id res chain seq x y z
N LEU A 1 23.91 25.83 23.43
CA LEU A 1 23.39 25.59 22.64
C LEU A 1 23.17 25.14 22.07
N LEU A 2 22.97 24.94 22.14
CA LEU A 2 22.42 24.58 21.30
C LEU A 2 22.08 24.16 20.78
N LEU A 3 21.73 24.00 20.85
CA LEU A 3 21.12 23.64 19.97
C LEU A 3 20.81 23.57 19.29
N SER A 4 20.67 23.64 19.36
CA SER A 4 20.05 23.64 18.36
C SER A 4 20.10 23.35 17.55
N SER A 5 20.13 23.44 17.76
CA SER A 5 19.83 23.26 16.68
C SER A 5 19.89 22.57 16.16
N PHE A 6 19.58 22.25 16.30
CA PHE A 6 19.23 21.67 15.47
C PHE A 6 18.89 21.49 14.96
N VAL A 7 19.01 21.58 15.46
CA VAL A 7 18.43 21.49 14.65
C VAL A 7 18.05 21.15 14.06
N PHE A 8 17.64 21.27 14.10
CA PHE A 8 17.02 21.00 13.27
C PHE A 8 16.91 21.36 12.34
N PRO A 9 16.73 21.50 12.30
CA PRO A 9 16.28 22.08 11.13
C PRO A 9 16.47 21.37 9.90
N ALA A 10 17.33 20.71 9.77
CA ALA A 10 17.51 20.02 8.56
C ALA A 10 16.31 19.27 8.20
N PHE A 11 15.58 18.77 9.12
CA PHE A 11 14.46 18.00 8.65
C PHE A 11 13.30 18.87 8.28
N ALA A 12 13.43 20.13 8.47
CA ALA A 12 12.40 20.98 7.96
C ALA A 12 12.38 20.99 6.46
N GLU A 13 13.51 20.71 5.87
CA GLU A 13 13.51 20.66 4.46
C GLU A 13 13.15 19.36 3.93
N GLU A 14 13.15 18.34 4.70
CA GLU A 14 12.75 17.08 4.21
C GLU A 14 11.30 17.10 3.95
N PRO A 15 10.85 16.47 2.88
CA PRO A 15 9.44 16.31 2.73
C PRO A 15 8.97 15.65 3.98
N LEU A 16 7.91 16.15 4.53
CA LEU A 16 7.37 15.56 5.68
C LEU A 16 6.88 14.20 5.31
N VAL A 17 7.59 13.20 5.74
CA VAL A 17 7.18 11.85 5.55
C VAL A 17 6.77 11.38 6.91
N GLY A 18 5.49 11.33 7.17
CA GLY A 18 4.99 10.83 8.41
C GLY A 18 5.14 9.34 8.47
N GLY A 19 4.91 8.78 9.62
CA GLY A 19 4.85 7.36 9.77
C GLY A 19 3.57 6.81 9.17
N TRP A 20 3.52 5.51 9.07
CA TRP A 20 2.31 4.84 8.62
C TRP A 20 1.33 4.71 9.76
N PHE A 21 0.06 4.95 9.47
CA PHE A 21 -1.02 4.74 10.41
C PHE A 21 -1.82 3.53 9.94
N ALA A 22 -1.96 2.55 10.81
CA ALA A 22 -2.73 1.37 10.50
C ALA A 22 -4.23 1.69 10.60
N ASN A 23 -4.98 1.24 9.61
CA ASN A 23 -6.42 1.41 9.60
C ASN A 23 -7.05 0.18 10.20
N VAL A 24 -7.22 0.18 11.52
CA VAL A 24 -7.70 -1.01 12.22
C VAL A 24 -9.18 -0.98 12.49
N GLU A 25 -9.83 0.18 12.28
CA GLU A 25 -11.24 0.26 12.61
C GLU A 25 -12.13 -0.23 11.49
N ASN A 26 -11.90 0.22 10.27
CA ASN A 26 -12.76 -0.14 9.15
C ASN A 26 -11.94 -0.47 7.92
N PRO A 27 -11.07 -1.50 8.00
CA PRO A 27 -10.19 -1.76 6.86
C PRO A 27 -10.92 -2.20 5.60
N THR A 28 -12.05 -2.88 5.72
CA THR A 28 -12.75 -3.36 4.53
C THR A 28 -13.71 -2.33 3.95
N ASP A 29 -13.90 -1.22 4.64
CA ASP A 29 -14.76 -0.14 4.14
C ASP A 29 -13.87 0.90 3.49
N ILE A 30 -13.50 0.65 2.25
CA ILE A 30 -12.52 1.49 1.55
C ILE A 30 -13.23 2.73 1.03
N PRO A 31 -12.75 3.94 1.39
CA PRO A 31 -13.38 5.15 0.87
C PRO A 31 -13.30 5.21 -0.66
N GLN A 32 -14.31 5.82 -1.25
CA GLN A 32 -14.40 5.86 -2.69
C GLN A 32 -13.23 6.60 -3.33
N ASP A 33 -12.76 7.67 -2.70
CA ASP A 33 -11.64 8.42 -3.26
C ASP A 33 -10.36 7.58 -3.28
N VAL A 34 -10.19 6.68 -2.32
CA VAL A 34 -9.05 5.77 -2.32
C VAL A 34 -9.19 4.74 -3.44
N LEU A 35 -10.42 4.22 -3.64
CA LEU A 35 -10.66 3.30 -4.74
C LEU A 35 -10.43 3.98 -6.08
N ASP A 36 -10.85 5.23 -6.22
CA ASP A 36 -10.63 5.97 -7.45
C ASP A 36 -9.13 6.15 -7.71
N ALA A 37 -8.38 6.49 -6.66
CA ALA A 37 -6.94 6.65 -6.80
C ALA A 37 -6.28 5.32 -7.16
N PHE A 38 -6.75 4.23 -6.56
CA PHE A 38 -6.23 2.91 -6.87
C PHE A 38 -6.49 2.56 -8.32
N ASN A 39 -7.71 2.77 -8.79
CA ASN A 39 -8.04 2.44 -10.17
C ASN A 39 -7.23 3.27 -11.15
N ALA A 40 -7.05 4.55 -10.85
CA ALA A 40 -6.24 5.41 -11.71
C ALA A 40 -4.79 4.96 -11.72
N ALA A 41 -4.26 4.55 -10.57
CA ALA A 41 -2.87 4.10 -10.49
C ALA A 41 -2.67 2.80 -11.24
N MET A 42 -3.70 1.95 -11.30
CA MET A 42 -3.61 0.66 -11.97
C MET A 42 -3.84 0.75 -13.48
N GLU A 43 -4.28 1.90 -13.96
CA GLU A 43 -4.66 2.02 -15.35
C GLU A 43 -3.52 1.61 -16.26
N GLY A 44 -3.81 0.78 -17.25
CA GLY A 44 -2.81 0.35 -18.22
C GLY A 44 -2.01 -0.87 -17.82
N ARG A 45 -2.16 -1.36 -16.58
CA ARG A 45 -1.45 -2.56 -16.19
C ARG A 45 -2.19 -3.78 -16.71
N GLU A 46 -1.40 -4.74 -17.16
CA GLU A 46 -1.94 -5.95 -17.73
C GLU A 46 -1.27 -7.15 -17.09
N GLY A 47 -1.83 -8.31 -17.29
CA GLY A 47 -1.26 -9.56 -16.82
C GLY A 47 -1.85 -10.03 -15.50
N CYS A 48 -2.32 -9.12 -14.67
CA CYS A 48 -2.92 -9.45 -13.39
C CYS A 48 -4.11 -8.56 -13.15
N VAL A 49 -5.09 -9.10 -12.44
CA VAL A 49 -6.21 -8.32 -11.93
C VAL A 49 -5.99 -8.18 -10.42
N TYR A 50 -6.02 -6.95 -9.94
CA TYR A 50 -5.88 -6.66 -8.52
C TYR A 50 -7.21 -6.11 -8.02
N LYS A 51 -7.79 -6.79 -7.04
CA LYS A 51 -9.07 -6.40 -6.48
C LYS A 51 -8.86 -5.96 -5.03
N PRO A 52 -9.06 -4.67 -4.72
CA PRO A 52 -8.87 -4.21 -3.35
C PRO A 52 -9.84 -4.87 -2.40
N VAL A 53 -9.34 -5.35 -1.28
CA VAL A 53 -10.14 -6.01 -0.26
C VAL A 53 -10.16 -5.17 1.00
N ALA A 54 -9.06 -4.52 1.31
CA ALA A 54 -8.96 -3.73 2.54
C ALA A 54 -7.94 -2.63 2.39
N LEU A 55 -8.23 -1.49 3.01
CA LEU A 55 -7.26 -0.41 3.14
C LEU A 55 -6.59 -0.62 4.49
N LEU A 56 -5.32 -1.00 4.45
CA LEU A 56 -4.61 -1.38 5.68
C LEU A 56 -3.94 -0.21 6.36
N GLY A 57 -3.54 0.80 5.61
CA GLY A 57 -2.84 1.90 6.23
C GLY A 57 -2.67 3.07 5.28
N SER A 58 -2.25 4.18 5.85
CA SER A 58 -2.00 5.40 5.10
C SER A 58 -0.79 6.11 5.66
N GLN A 59 -0.20 6.95 4.84
CA GLN A 59 0.98 7.72 5.19
C GLN A 59 0.83 9.10 4.58
N VAL A 60 1.01 10.13 5.39
CA VAL A 60 0.92 11.51 4.90
C VAL A 60 2.26 11.87 4.31
N VAL A 61 2.21 12.28 3.05
CA VAL A 61 3.38 12.75 2.32
C VAL A 61 2.93 14.03 1.61
N ALA A 62 3.58 14.39 0.53
CA ALA A 62 2.99 15.42 -0.34
C ALA A 62 1.89 14.72 -1.10
N GLY A 63 0.70 14.74 -0.54
CA GLY A 63 -0.39 13.86 -0.93
C GLY A 63 -0.53 12.76 0.09
N MET A 64 -1.00 11.62 -0.34
CA MET A 64 -1.21 10.48 0.56
C MET A 64 -0.67 9.22 -0.08
N ASN A 65 -0.04 8.40 0.72
CA ASN A 65 0.25 7.04 0.34
C ASN A 65 -0.73 6.11 1.02
N TYR A 66 -1.14 5.07 0.31
CA TYR A 66 -2.06 4.08 0.85
C TYR A 66 -1.50 2.69 0.62
N CYS A 67 -1.77 1.82 1.56
CA CYS A 67 -1.43 0.40 1.44
C CYS A 67 -2.72 -0.39 1.42
N LEU A 68 -2.98 -1.06 0.31
CA LEU A 68 -4.20 -1.84 0.16
C LEU A 68 -3.87 -3.31 0.04
N LEU A 69 -4.64 -4.12 0.75
CA LEU A 69 -4.60 -5.57 0.56
C LEU A 69 -5.48 -5.88 -0.63
N CYS A 70 -4.95 -6.63 -1.57
CA CYS A 70 -5.68 -6.96 -2.78
C CYS A 70 -5.66 -8.46 -3.04
N GLU A 71 -6.72 -8.94 -3.65
CA GLU A 71 -6.68 -10.24 -4.31
C GLU A 71 -6.00 -10.04 -5.65
N LYS A 72 -5.08 -10.92 -5.94
CA LYS A 72 -4.32 -10.86 -7.19
C LYS A 72 -4.60 -12.13 -7.98
N THR A 73 -5.03 -11.99 -9.22
CA THR A 73 -5.31 -13.13 -10.09
C THR A 73 -4.62 -12.89 -11.42
N LEU A 74 -3.80 -13.86 -11.82
CA LEU A 74 -3.18 -13.78 -13.14
C LEU A 74 -4.24 -13.98 -14.22
N VAL A 75 -4.06 -13.30 -15.36
CA VAL A 75 -4.99 -13.42 -16.47
C VAL A 75 -4.55 -14.58 -17.33
N VAL A 76 -4.69 -15.78 -16.79
CA VAL A 76 -4.39 -17.03 -17.51
C VAL A 76 -5.43 -18.05 -17.08
N PRO A 77 -5.66 -19.10 -17.89
CA PRO A 77 -6.64 -20.12 -17.51
C PRO A 77 -6.28 -20.78 -16.19
N ASP A 78 -7.30 -21.04 -15.39
CA ASP A 78 -7.17 -21.78 -14.13
C ASP A 78 -6.28 -21.10 -13.11
N ALA A 79 -6.12 -19.79 -13.20
CA ALA A 79 -5.31 -19.05 -12.23
C ALA A 79 -5.97 -19.11 -10.87
N GLN A 80 -5.15 -19.31 -9.84
CA GLN A 80 -5.62 -19.29 -8.46
C GLN A 80 -5.37 -17.92 -7.89
N PRO A 81 -6.34 -17.34 -7.20
CA PRO A 81 -6.12 -16.03 -6.58
C PRO A 81 -5.10 -16.12 -5.46
N SER A 82 -4.40 -15.06 -5.26
CA SER A 82 -3.46 -14.91 -4.15
C SER A 82 -3.65 -13.51 -3.59
N TYR A 83 -2.83 -13.15 -2.60
CA TYR A 83 -2.91 -11.82 -2.00
C TYR A 83 -1.65 -11.05 -2.29
N ALA A 84 -1.82 -9.75 -2.39
CA ALA A 84 -0.68 -8.85 -2.54
C ALA A 84 -1.00 -7.56 -1.80
N LEU A 85 0.04 -6.90 -1.32
CA LEU A 85 -0.06 -5.54 -0.82
C LEU A 85 0.28 -4.61 -1.96
N VAL A 86 -0.59 -3.65 -2.20
CA VAL A 86 -0.36 -2.66 -3.25
C VAL A 86 -0.24 -1.30 -2.58
N TYR A 87 0.90 -0.67 -2.77
CA TYR A 87 1.17 0.66 -2.22
C TYR A 87 0.99 1.65 -3.34
N ILE A 88 0.15 2.65 -3.13
CA ILE A 88 -0.10 3.67 -4.14
C ILE A 88 0.18 5.04 -3.56
N ASN A 89 0.45 5.98 -4.44
CA ASN A 89 0.57 7.39 -4.08
C ASN A 89 -0.53 8.15 -4.79
N ASP A 90 -1.29 8.91 -4.00
CA ASP A 90 -2.27 9.85 -4.51
C ASP A 90 -1.62 11.22 -4.37
N GLY A 91 -0.96 11.66 -5.41
CA GLY A 91 -0.12 12.84 -5.35
C GLY A 91 -0.91 14.12 -5.25
N ILE A 92 -0.27 15.11 -4.63
CA ILE A 92 -0.90 16.39 -4.41
C ILE A 92 -1.19 17.10 -5.72
N ASN A 93 -0.48 16.72 -6.78
CA ASN A 93 -0.71 17.29 -8.10
C ASN A 93 -1.75 16.53 -8.91
N GLY A 94 -2.39 15.55 -8.31
CA GLY A 94 -3.41 14.75 -8.98
C GLY A 94 -2.88 13.51 -9.65
N GLU A 95 -1.58 13.31 -9.67
CA GLU A 95 -1.00 12.12 -10.25
C GLU A 95 -1.16 10.94 -9.31
N LYS A 96 -1.55 9.81 -9.85
CA LYS A 96 -1.67 8.59 -9.07
C LYS A 96 -0.72 7.57 -9.64
N GLN A 97 -0.03 6.85 -8.74
CA GLN A 97 0.95 5.88 -9.22
C GLN A 97 1.09 4.73 -8.23
N ILE A 98 1.53 3.61 -8.76
CA ILE A 98 1.87 2.45 -7.94
C ILE A 98 3.29 2.66 -7.43
N LEU A 99 3.46 2.56 -6.13
CA LEU A 99 4.78 2.66 -5.54
C LEU A 99 5.43 1.29 -5.45
N LYS A 100 4.66 0.27 -5.11
CA LYS A 100 5.22 -1.04 -4.85
C LYS A 100 4.08 -2.05 -4.82
N ILE A 101 4.35 -3.24 -5.33
CA ILE A 101 3.45 -4.38 -5.18
C ILE A 101 4.26 -5.47 -4.51
N GLU A 102 3.75 -5.97 -3.41
CA GLU A 102 4.44 -6.98 -2.64
C GLU A 102 3.55 -8.19 -2.52
N ASP A 103 3.94 -9.28 -3.16
CA ASP A 103 3.16 -10.52 -3.07
C ASP A 103 3.26 -11.07 -1.66
N ILE A 104 2.14 -11.60 -1.17
CA ILE A 104 2.10 -12.21 0.13
C ILE A 104 2.21 -13.71 -0.07
N GLU A 105 3.22 -14.29 0.57
CA GLU A 105 3.41 -15.72 0.52
C GLU A 105 3.30 -16.26 1.92
N PHE A 106 2.58 -17.35 2.03
CA PHE A 106 2.42 -17.97 3.33
C PHE A 106 3.59 -18.89 3.60
N SER A 107 4.06 -18.88 4.85
CA SER A 107 5.16 -19.75 5.23
C SER A 107 4.72 -21.20 5.21
N ALA A 108 5.62 -22.04 4.74
CA ALA A 108 5.39 -23.47 4.81
C ALA A 108 6.03 -23.99 6.09
N PHE A 109 5.29 -24.79 6.81
CA PHE A 109 5.79 -25.38 8.05
C PHE A 109 5.85 -26.87 7.88
N GLU A 110 6.86 -27.46 8.49
CA GLU A 110 6.98 -28.90 8.47
C GLU A 110 5.84 -29.50 9.29
N THR A 111 5.37 -30.63 8.83
CA THR A 111 4.38 -31.36 9.57
C THR A 111 4.99 -31.82 10.89
N LEU A 112 4.32 -31.59 11.98
CA LEU A 112 4.76 -32.07 13.26
C LEU A 112 4.46 -33.54 13.34
N ASP A 113 5.49 -34.30 13.57
CA ASP A 113 5.24 -35.70 13.81
C ASP A 113 4.81 -35.88 15.19
N GLU A 114 4.25 -36.47 15.41
CA GLU A 114 3.97 -36.50 16.60
C GLU A 114 4.28 -37.46 17.22
N GLU A 115 4.82 -37.41 17.05
CA GLU A 115 5.34 -37.93 17.39
C GLU A 115 5.37 -38.23 17.88
#